data_24fec0b47d2c0cd157f325aae23a8375
#
_entry.id   24fec0b47d2c0cd157f325aae23a8375
#
_cell.length_a   1.000
_cell.length_b   1.000
_cell.length_c   1.000
_cell.angle_alpha   90.00
_cell.angle_beta   90.00
_cell.angle_gamma   90.00
#
_symmetry.space_group_name_H-M   'P 1'
#
loop_
_entity.id
_entity.type
_entity.pdbx_description
1 polymer ?
#
loop_
_entity_poly.entity_id
_entity_poly.type
_entity_poly.pdbx_seq_one_letter_code
_entity_poly.pdbx_strand_id
1 'polypeptide(L)'
;WYRNRNMLGITMYPKLFAGGLKGVIEHLDYLSEQKITYLHLMPLLKMPHPYNDGGYAVEDFKQVDPEIGTNEELEKLTKELRKRGISLCLDVVMNHTADTHEWAIRAKRGEQEYMDRYQCYETREIPDQFEKTMPQVFPETAPGNFTWCEEMHRHVLTTFYPYQWDLNYHNPKVFNEMIGNILYLANMGVEVFRIDAVPYIWKELGTNCRNLPQVHLIVRMLRMILEMICPAVILKGEVVMEPKELPVYFGTESEPECHMLYGVSSMVNLWAALATRDTRMLKHQMDVIHSLPKNCYFVNYLRCHDDIGWGLDEEQEKKLEIDYIISSREHIRTALLVESCIITIR
;
A
#
# COMPACT_ATOMS: atom_id res chain seq x y z
N TRP A 1 -10.97 12.11 14.72
CA TRP A 1 -9.57 12.26 15.12
C TRP A 1 -8.65 12.51 13.91
N TYR A 2 -8.73 11.75 12.85
CA TYR A 2 -7.89 11.88 11.63
C TYR A 2 -8.07 13.21 10.86
N ARG A 3 -9.03 14.03 11.26
CA ARG A 3 -9.30 15.38 10.73
C ARG A 3 -8.59 16.48 11.49
N ASN A 4 -7.81 16.14 12.51
CA ASN A 4 -7.08 17.13 13.30
C ASN A 4 -5.97 17.77 12.46
N ARG A 5 -5.98 19.09 12.36
CA ARG A 5 -4.99 19.86 11.59
C ARG A 5 -3.57 19.82 12.16
N ASN A 6 -3.45 19.37 13.40
CA ASN A 6 -2.15 19.27 14.08
C ASN A 6 -1.56 17.87 14.02
N MET A 7 -2.05 16.99 13.12
CA MET A 7 -1.46 15.67 12.97
C MET A 7 -0.08 15.75 12.34
N LEU A 8 0.89 15.21 13.05
CA LEU A 8 2.24 14.97 12.57
C LEU A 8 2.51 13.47 12.60
N GLY A 9 2.91 12.90 11.46
CA GLY A 9 3.18 11.48 11.34
C GLY A 9 4.63 11.18 11.04
N ILE A 10 5.01 9.95 11.37
CA ILE A 10 6.27 9.35 10.96
C ILE A 10 6.02 7.94 10.42
N THR A 11 6.75 7.55 9.37
CA THR A 11 6.78 6.18 8.87
C THR A 11 8.16 5.57 9.13
N MET A 12 8.20 4.30 9.55
CA MET A 12 9.44 3.62 9.87
C MET A 12 9.32 2.11 9.82
N TYR A 13 10.42 1.45 9.51
CA TYR A 13 10.57 0.01 9.76
C TYR A 13 10.91 -0.23 11.23
N PRO A 14 10.13 -1.01 11.98
CA PRO A 14 10.38 -1.26 13.41
C PRO A 14 11.78 -1.79 13.68
N LYS A 15 12.26 -2.72 12.85
CA LYS A 15 13.56 -3.36 12.97
C LYS A 15 14.71 -2.36 12.76
N LEU A 16 14.59 -1.47 11.76
CA LEU A 16 15.63 -0.46 11.47
C LEU A 16 15.65 0.66 12.51
N PHE A 17 14.48 1.08 12.98
CA PHE A 17 14.36 2.18 13.94
C PHE A 17 14.86 1.78 15.33
N ALA A 18 14.43 0.62 15.84
CA ALA A 18 14.63 0.26 17.23
C ALA A 18 14.83 -1.25 17.48
N GLY A 19 15.21 -2.01 16.44
CA GLY A 19 15.44 -3.46 16.55
C GLY A 19 14.18 -4.33 16.64
N GLY A 20 12.98 -3.73 16.58
CA GLY A 20 11.69 -4.42 16.62
C GLY A 20 10.64 -3.71 17.46
N LEU A 21 9.49 -4.36 17.69
CA LEU A 21 8.35 -3.76 18.40
C LEU A 21 8.67 -3.40 19.84
N LYS A 22 9.43 -4.21 20.53
CA LYS A 22 9.89 -3.91 21.91
C LYS A 22 10.65 -2.59 21.96
N GLY A 23 11.59 -2.37 21.06
CA GLY A 23 12.35 -1.13 20.99
C GLY A 23 11.47 0.06 20.62
N VAL A 24 10.49 -0.11 19.71
CA VAL A 24 9.51 0.97 19.42
C VAL A 24 8.74 1.35 20.67
N ILE A 25 8.30 0.38 21.50
CA ILE A 25 7.61 0.65 22.78
C ILE A 25 8.52 1.46 23.72
N GLU A 26 9.80 1.15 23.79
CA GLU A 26 10.77 1.86 24.63
C GLU A 26 11.02 3.31 24.18
N HIS A 27 10.75 3.64 22.90
CA HIS A 27 10.92 4.97 22.33
C HIS A 27 9.63 5.82 22.24
N LEU A 28 8.51 5.37 22.83
CA LEU A 28 7.24 6.09 22.73
C LEU A 28 7.26 7.49 23.37
N ASP A 29 8.04 7.68 24.43
CA ASP A 29 8.17 8.99 25.07
C ASP A 29 8.93 9.96 24.13
N TYR A 30 9.97 9.50 23.44
CA TYR A 30 10.64 10.25 22.39
C TYR A 30 9.66 10.67 21.28
N LEU A 31 8.84 9.75 20.77
CA LEU A 31 7.84 10.09 19.74
C LEU A 31 6.84 11.13 20.24
N SER A 32 6.42 11.05 21.51
CA SER A 32 5.52 12.03 22.13
C SER A 32 6.17 13.40 22.28
N GLU A 33 7.44 13.47 22.66
CA GLU A 33 8.22 14.71 22.74
C GLU A 33 8.34 15.40 21.38
N GLN A 34 8.48 14.60 20.29
CA GLN A 34 8.48 15.10 18.92
C GLN A 34 7.08 15.48 18.40
N LYS A 35 6.04 15.40 19.25
CA LYS A 35 4.63 15.69 18.90
C LYS A 35 4.07 14.79 17.80
N ILE A 36 4.59 13.58 17.64
CA ILE A 36 4.05 12.58 16.74
C ILE A 36 2.69 12.15 17.24
N THR A 37 1.69 12.17 16.36
CA THR A 37 0.31 11.74 16.62
C THR A 37 -0.16 10.64 15.67
N TYR A 38 0.66 10.29 14.69
CA TYR A 38 0.40 9.25 13.70
C TYR A 38 1.69 8.45 13.45
N LEU A 39 1.67 7.18 13.75
CA LEU A 39 2.79 6.28 13.54
C LEU A 39 2.42 5.26 12.45
N HIS A 40 3.12 5.28 11.34
CA HIS A 40 3.01 4.25 10.30
C HIS A 40 4.20 3.29 10.44
N LEU A 41 3.93 2.11 10.93
CA LEU A 41 4.91 1.03 10.91
C LEU A 41 4.84 0.30 9.57
N MET A 42 5.98 0.24 8.89
CA MET A 42 6.18 -0.52 7.66
C MET A 42 5.92 -2.01 7.91
N PRO A 43 5.72 -2.84 6.86
CA PRO A 43 5.22 -4.19 7.02
C PRO A 43 5.91 -4.97 8.13
N LEU A 44 5.10 -5.55 9.01
CA LEU A 44 5.56 -6.26 10.19
C LEU A 44 4.90 -7.64 10.37
N LEU A 45 3.99 -7.99 9.45
CA LEU A 45 3.36 -9.32 9.48
C LEU A 45 4.33 -10.37 8.97
N LYS A 46 4.08 -11.62 9.36
CA LYS A 46 4.96 -12.74 9.05
C LYS A 46 5.23 -12.84 7.54
N MET A 47 6.51 -12.95 7.21
CA MET A 47 7.02 -12.91 5.84
C MET A 47 8.10 -13.97 5.63
N PRO A 48 8.33 -14.48 4.41
CA PRO A 48 9.44 -15.35 4.13
C PRO A 48 10.79 -14.61 4.19
N HIS A 49 11.85 -15.33 4.51
CA HIS A 49 13.19 -14.81 4.50
C HIS A 49 14.08 -15.67 3.57
N PRO A 50 14.97 -15.06 2.75
CA PRO A 50 15.31 -13.62 2.68
C PRO A 50 14.48 -12.79 1.69
N TYR A 51 13.62 -13.40 0.86
CA TYR A 51 12.90 -12.74 -0.23
C TYR A 51 11.47 -12.40 0.19
N ASN A 52 11.21 -11.13 0.52
CA ASN A 52 9.91 -10.70 1.02
C ASN A 52 9.48 -9.30 0.54
N ASP A 53 10.27 -8.66 -0.33
CA ASP A 53 9.94 -7.31 -0.85
C ASP A 53 9.68 -6.30 0.27
N GLY A 54 10.58 -6.21 1.26
CA GLY A 54 10.42 -5.29 2.39
C GLY A 54 9.23 -5.62 3.31
N GLY A 55 8.73 -6.87 3.25
CA GLY A 55 7.59 -7.36 4.04
C GLY A 55 6.25 -7.36 3.30
N TYR A 56 6.22 -6.99 2.02
CA TYR A 56 5.00 -7.01 1.22
C TYR A 56 4.64 -8.42 0.70
N ALA A 57 5.52 -9.43 0.81
CA ALA A 57 5.17 -10.83 0.62
C ALA A 57 4.70 -11.42 1.96
N VAL A 58 3.39 -11.38 2.24
CA VAL A 58 2.83 -11.80 3.53
C VAL A 58 2.62 -13.31 3.55
N GLU A 59 3.19 -13.97 4.56
CA GLU A 59 3.04 -15.40 4.83
C GLU A 59 1.87 -15.71 5.79
N ASP A 60 1.62 -14.81 6.76
CA ASP A 60 0.49 -14.91 7.68
C ASP A 60 0.03 -13.51 8.11
N PHE A 61 -1.23 -13.18 7.80
CA PHE A 61 -1.84 -11.88 8.14
C PHE A 61 -2.20 -11.71 9.62
N LYS A 62 -2.15 -12.77 10.41
CA LYS A 62 -2.53 -12.77 11.82
C LYS A 62 -1.36 -12.92 12.78
N GLN A 63 -0.16 -13.00 12.25
CA GLN A 63 1.06 -13.18 13.03
C GLN A 63 2.05 -12.05 12.72
N VAL A 64 2.62 -11.46 13.76
CA VAL A 64 3.79 -10.57 13.64
C VAL A 64 5.01 -11.43 13.27
N ASP A 65 5.87 -10.90 12.41
CA ASP A 65 7.12 -11.59 12.06
C ASP A 65 8.02 -11.77 13.29
N PRO A 66 8.49 -12.99 13.57
CA PRO A 66 9.31 -13.28 14.76
C PRO A 66 10.61 -12.47 14.89
N GLU A 67 11.14 -11.98 13.76
CA GLU A 67 12.33 -11.12 13.78
C GLU A 67 11.99 -9.66 14.16
N ILE A 68 10.71 -9.29 14.15
CA ILE A 68 10.22 -7.94 14.47
C ILE A 68 9.61 -7.89 15.87
N GLY A 69 8.92 -8.98 16.27
CA GLY A 69 8.27 -9.04 17.58
C GLY A 69 7.20 -10.12 17.69
N THR A 70 6.26 -9.91 18.59
CA THR A 70 5.14 -10.83 18.84
C THR A 70 3.80 -10.11 18.76
N ASN A 71 2.70 -10.90 18.68
CA ASN A 71 1.34 -10.35 18.71
C ASN A 71 1.04 -9.63 20.02
N GLU A 72 1.54 -10.15 21.16
CA GLU A 72 1.40 -9.54 22.47
C GLU A 72 2.13 -8.18 22.55
N GLU A 73 3.29 -8.07 21.90
CA GLU A 73 4.02 -6.80 21.79
C GLU A 73 3.25 -5.80 20.92
N LEU A 74 2.63 -6.24 19.82
CA LEU A 74 1.76 -5.39 19.00
C LEU A 74 0.54 -4.89 19.79
N GLU A 75 -0.15 -5.76 20.51
CA GLU A 75 -1.26 -5.35 21.40
C GLU A 75 -0.81 -4.39 22.50
N LYS A 76 0.35 -4.61 23.08
CA LYS A 76 0.93 -3.68 24.07
C LYS A 76 1.23 -2.33 23.42
N LEU A 77 1.84 -2.33 22.25
CA LEU A 77 2.16 -1.12 21.52
C LEU A 77 0.91 -0.30 21.21
N THR A 78 -0.15 -0.91 20.67
CA THR A 78 -1.41 -0.21 20.36
C THR A 78 -2.03 0.44 21.59
N LYS A 79 -2.03 -0.26 22.74
CA LYS A 79 -2.52 0.27 24.02
C LYS A 79 -1.70 1.47 24.51
N GLU A 80 -0.38 1.38 24.41
CA GLU A 80 0.53 2.45 24.84
C GLU A 80 0.49 3.68 23.92
N LEU A 81 0.37 3.46 22.60
CA LEU A 81 0.18 4.53 21.61
C LEU A 81 -1.14 5.30 21.89
N ARG A 82 -2.23 4.58 22.11
CA ARG A 82 -3.54 5.17 22.39
C ARG A 82 -3.54 6.04 23.65
N LYS A 83 -2.84 5.63 24.71
CA LYS A 83 -2.66 6.45 25.92
C LYS A 83 -1.96 7.80 25.65
N ARG A 84 -1.13 7.83 24.63
CA ARG A 84 -0.36 9.02 24.22
C ARG A 84 -1.04 9.82 23.11
N GLY A 85 -2.21 9.39 22.63
CA GLY A 85 -2.93 10.00 21.51
C GLY A 85 -2.23 9.83 20.17
N ILE A 86 -1.47 8.75 20.00
CA ILE A 86 -0.79 8.37 18.76
C ILE A 86 -1.57 7.24 18.09
N SER A 87 -2.00 7.45 16.85
CA SER A 87 -2.71 6.43 16.06
C SER A 87 -1.73 5.56 15.29
N LEU A 88 -1.97 4.24 15.30
CA LEU A 88 -1.16 3.27 14.57
C LEU A 88 -1.73 2.99 13.18
N CYS A 89 -0.88 3.10 12.17
CA CYS A 89 -1.13 2.65 10.81
C CYS A 89 -0.29 1.40 10.51
N LEU A 90 -0.91 0.38 9.92
CA LEU A 90 -0.23 -0.78 9.37
C LEU A 90 -0.59 -0.99 7.90
N ASP A 91 0.36 -1.60 7.17
CA ASP A 91 0.14 -2.05 5.80
C ASP A 91 -0.69 -3.34 5.78
N VAL A 92 -1.61 -3.44 4.82
CA VAL A 92 -2.33 -4.67 4.49
C VAL A 92 -2.25 -4.89 2.99
N VAL A 93 -1.61 -5.99 2.62
CA VAL A 93 -1.48 -6.40 1.22
C VAL A 93 -2.72 -7.18 0.82
N MET A 94 -3.57 -6.57 -0.01
CA MET A 94 -4.78 -7.24 -0.50
C MET A 94 -4.61 -7.87 -1.89
N ASN A 95 -3.62 -7.44 -2.66
CA ASN A 95 -3.44 -7.92 -4.03
C ASN A 95 -2.90 -9.35 -4.12
N HIS A 96 -2.02 -9.74 -3.20
CA HIS A 96 -1.27 -11.01 -3.27
C HIS A 96 -0.91 -11.54 -1.89
N THR A 97 -0.42 -12.78 -1.85
CA THR A 97 0.25 -13.37 -0.69
C THR A 97 1.66 -13.84 -1.07
N ALA A 98 2.48 -14.17 -0.09
CA ALA A 98 3.69 -14.94 -0.36
C ALA A 98 3.33 -16.33 -0.93
N ASP A 99 4.21 -16.89 -1.73
CA ASP A 99 4.10 -18.27 -2.23
C ASP A 99 4.34 -19.34 -1.14
N THR A 100 4.68 -18.90 0.07
CA THR A 100 4.80 -19.67 1.31
C THR A 100 3.61 -19.48 2.26
N HIS A 101 2.63 -18.66 1.90
CA HIS A 101 1.38 -18.53 2.65
C HIS A 101 0.65 -19.89 2.72
N GLU A 102 -0.07 -20.16 3.81
CA GLU A 102 -0.80 -21.43 4.01
C GLU A 102 -1.68 -21.79 2.80
N TRP A 103 -2.34 -20.81 2.17
CA TRP A 103 -3.15 -21.07 0.97
C TRP A 103 -2.30 -21.51 -0.23
N ALA A 104 -1.12 -20.91 -0.41
CA ALA A 104 -0.21 -21.29 -1.49
C ALA A 104 0.37 -22.68 -1.24
N ILE A 105 0.74 -23.01 0.00
CA ILE A 105 1.21 -24.34 0.39
C ILE A 105 0.14 -25.41 0.09
N ARG A 106 -1.11 -25.15 0.42
CA ARG A 106 -2.23 -26.07 0.17
C ARG A 106 -2.55 -26.17 -1.33
N ALA A 107 -2.46 -25.06 -2.06
CA ALA A 107 -2.59 -25.08 -3.52
C ALA A 107 -1.48 -25.93 -4.17
N LYS A 108 -0.23 -25.82 -3.73
CA LYS A 108 0.92 -26.64 -4.16
C LYS A 108 0.70 -28.14 -3.89
N ARG A 109 -0.09 -28.50 -2.87
CA ARG A 109 -0.50 -29.89 -2.58
C ARG A 109 -1.66 -30.38 -3.45
N GLY A 110 -2.18 -29.57 -4.38
CA GLY A 110 -3.27 -29.93 -5.28
C GLY A 110 -4.67 -29.76 -4.69
N GLU A 111 -4.81 -29.02 -3.57
CA GLU A 111 -6.12 -28.73 -2.98
C GLU A 111 -6.84 -27.66 -3.81
N GLN A 112 -7.84 -28.09 -4.62
CA GLN A 112 -8.54 -27.24 -5.58
C GLN A 112 -9.13 -25.98 -4.96
N GLU A 113 -9.71 -26.06 -3.75
CA GLU A 113 -10.25 -24.90 -3.05
C GLU A 113 -9.22 -23.78 -2.84
N TYR A 114 -7.95 -24.15 -2.66
CA TYR A 114 -6.87 -23.19 -2.44
C TYR A 114 -6.24 -22.75 -3.76
N MET A 115 -6.21 -23.60 -4.77
CA MET A 115 -5.84 -23.21 -6.12
C MET A 115 -6.79 -22.14 -6.68
N ASP A 116 -8.09 -22.27 -6.41
CA ASP A 116 -9.13 -21.30 -6.82
C ASP A 116 -9.01 -19.93 -6.14
N ARG A 117 -8.16 -19.79 -5.12
CA ARG A 117 -7.86 -18.50 -4.46
C ARG A 117 -6.84 -17.67 -5.22
N TYR A 118 -6.15 -18.25 -6.19
CA TYR A 118 -5.13 -17.59 -7.00
C TYR A 118 -5.51 -17.55 -8.48
N GLN A 119 -4.93 -16.62 -9.21
CA GLN A 119 -5.03 -16.57 -10.66
C GLN A 119 -4.00 -17.55 -11.24
N CYS A 120 -4.37 -18.80 -11.52
CA CYS A 120 -3.45 -19.83 -11.99
C CYS A 120 -4.04 -20.66 -13.14
N TYR A 121 -3.20 -21.03 -14.12
CA TYR A 121 -3.58 -21.60 -15.40
C TYR A 121 -2.67 -22.76 -15.79
N GLU A 122 -3.22 -23.82 -16.41
CA GLU A 122 -2.46 -25.04 -16.81
C GLU A 122 -1.51 -24.77 -17.98
N THR A 123 -1.93 -23.91 -18.91
CA THR A 123 -1.18 -23.62 -20.14
C THR A 123 -0.90 -22.13 -20.25
N ARG A 124 -0.04 -21.76 -21.20
CA ARG A 124 0.26 -20.36 -21.52
C ARG A 124 -0.86 -19.65 -22.30
N GLU A 125 -1.91 -20.35 -22.73
CA GLU A 125 -2.95 -19.77 -23.59
C GLU A 125 -3.61 -18.51 -22.97
N ILE A 126 -4.06 -18.60 -21.72
CA ILE A 126 -4.65 -17.47 -20.99
C ILE A 126 -3.59 -16.47 -20.51
N PRO A 127 -2.47 -16.89 -19.88
CA PRO A 127 -1.35 -16.02 -19.56
C PRO A 127 -0.88 -15.15 -20.72
N ASP A 128 -0.68 -15.72 -21.91
CA ASP A 128 -0.25 -14.97 -23.09
C ASP A 128 -1.30 -13.94 -23.57
N GLN A 129 -2.58 -14.15 -23.28
CA GLN A 129 -3.62 -13.17 -23.56
C GLN A 129 -3.59 -12.02 -22.55
N PHE A 130 -3.37 -12.30 -21.26
CA PHE A 130 -3.17 -11.25 -20.25
C PHE A 130 -1.96 -10.38 -20.57
N GLU A 131 -0.82 -10.98 -20.90
CA GLU A 131 0.43 -10.27 -21.18
C GLU A 131 0.37 -9.36 -22.42
N LYS A 132 -0.63 -9.51 -23.30
CA LYS A 132 -0.86 -8.57 -24.42
C LYS A 132 -1.36 -7.20 -23.96
N THR A 133 -2.04 -7.13 -22.84
CA THR A 133 -2.70 -5.89 -22.37
C THR A 133 -2.23 -5.47 -20.98
N MET A 134 -1.72 -6.38 -20.19
CA MET A 134 -1.26 -6.14 -18.82
C MET A 134 0.22 -5.68 -18.82
N PRO A 135 0.51 -4.44 -18.43
CA PRO A 135 1.89 -3.98 -18.36
C PRO A 135 2.64 -4.62 -17.19
N GLN A 136 3.93 -4.85 -17.37
CA GLN A 136 4.80 -5.30 -16.30
C GLN A 136 5.10 -4.15 -15.33
N VAL A 137 5.16 -4.44 -14.04
CA VAL A 137 5.48 -3.45 -13.01
C VAL A 137 7.00 -3.30 -12.85
N PHE A 138 7.70 -4.42 -12.78
CA PHE A 138 9.16 -4.47 -12.59
C PHE A 138 9.86 -5.23 -13.73
N PRO A 139 9.86 -4.71 -14.96
CA PRO A 139 10.35 -5.46 -16.14
C PRO A 139 11.85 -5.82 -16.06
N GLU A 140 12.63 -5.06 -15.29
CA GLU A 140 14.09 -5.29 -15.15
C GLU A 140 14.41 -6.30 -14.05
N THR A 141 13.65 -6.34 -12.96
CA THR A 141 13.94 -7.17 -11.77
C THR A 141 13.04 -8.39 -11.66
N ALA A 142 11.84 -8.34 -12.21
CA ALA A 142 10.85 -9.42 -12.22
C ALA A 142 10.11 -9.42 -13.57
N PRO A 143 10.76 -9.85 -14.68
CA PRO A 143 10.17 -9.84 -16.00
C PRO A 143 9.04 -10.87 -16.13
N GLY A 144 8.00 -10.50 -16.88
CA GLY A 144 6.77 -11.27 -17.07
C GLY A 144 5.74 -10.99 -15.98
N ASN A 145 4.52 -11.51 -16.20
CA ASN A 145 3.43 -11.40 -15.24
C ASN A 145 2.99 -12.77 -14.71
N PHE A 146 3.66 -13.85 -15.13
CA PHE A 146 3.31 -15.21 -14.72
C PHE A 146 4.54 -16.04 -14.37
N THR A 147 4.48 -16.71 -13.24
CA THR A 147 5.52 -17.61 -12.75
C THR A 147 5.04 -19.06 -12.82
N TRP A 148 5.88 -19.94 -13.36
CA TRP A 148 5.60 -21.38 -13.36
C TRP A 148 5.78 -21.96 -11.97
N CYS A 149 4.76 -22.67 -11.47
CA CYS A 149 4.83 -23.45 -10.24
C CYS A 149 4.89 -24.93 -10.59
N GLU A 150 6.03 -25.56 -10.31
CA GLU A 150 6.28 -26.96 -10.67
C GLU A 150 5.35 -27.92 -9.91
N GLU A 151 5.10 -27.65 -8.61
CA GLU A 151 4.28 -28.52 -7.78
C GLU A 151 2.82 -28.55 -8.21
N MET A 152 2.31 -27.43 -8.74
CA MET A 152 0.93 -27.32 -9.23
C MET A 152 0.80 -27.65 -10.72
N HIS A 153 1.91 -27.70 -11.46
CA HIS A 153 1.92 -27.69 -12.93
C HIS A 153 1.04 -26.57 -13.51
N ARG A 154 1.22 -25.33 -13.00
CA ARG A 154 0.44 -24.15 -13.41
C ARG A 154 1.30 -22.89 -13.49
N HIS A 155 0.88 -22.00 -14.37
CA HIS A 155 1.35 -20.61 -14.40
C HIS A 155 0.51 -19.79 -13.43
N VAL A 156 1.14 -19.22 -12.42
CA VAL A 156 0.49 -18.34 -11.43
C VAL A 156 0.73 -16.89 -11.80
N LEU A 157 -0.30 -16.05 -11.73
CA LEU A 157 -0.16 -14.62 -11.94
C LEU A 157 0.65 -14.01 -10.80
N THR A 158 1.68 -13.26 -11.15
CA THR A 158 2.63 -12.59 -10.26
C THR A 158 2.88 -11.19 -10.78
N THR A 159 2.00 -10.25 -10.40
CA THR A 159 2.04 -8.86 -10.87
C THR A 159 3.35 -8.16 -10.48
N PHE A 160 3.93 -8.51 -9.32
CA PHE A 160 5.13 -7.88 -8.77
C PHE A 160 6.32 -8.84 -8.84
N TYR A 161 6.54 -9.65 -7.80
CA TYR A 161 7.66 -10.60 -7.77
C TYR A 161 7.17 -12.06 -7.91
N PRO A 162 8.02 -12.98 -8.39
CA PRO A 162 7.66 -14.40 -8.57
C PRO A 162 7.16 -15.10 -7.31
N TYR A 163 7.55 -14.62 -6.14
CA TYR A 163 7.13 -15.16 -4.83
C TYR A 163 5.90 -14.43 -4.25
N GLN A 164 5.25 -13.54 -5.01
CA GLN A 164 4.02 -12.81 -4.65
C GLN A 164 2.90 -13.26 -5.59
N TRP A 165 2.04 -14.16 -5.11
CA TRP A 165 1.00 -14.79 -5.91
C TRP A 165 -0.30 -13.98 -5.84
N ASP A 166 -0.79 -13.52 -6.97
CA ASP A 166 -1.98 -12.67 -7.08
C ASP A 166 -3.26 -13.41 -6.72
N LEU A 167 -4.04 -12.80 -5.82
CA LEU A 167 -5.29 -13.35 -5.32
C LEU A 167 -6.42 -13.23 -6.36
N ASN A 168 -7.29 -14.22 -6.36
CA ASN A 168 -8.45 -14.30 -7.24
C ASN A 168 -9.72 -13.77 -6.55
N TYR A 169 -9.99 -12.47 -6.68
CA TYR A 169 -11.20 -11.86 -6.12
C TYR A 169 -12.50 -12.20 -6.85
N HIS A 170 -12.48 -12.95 -7.97
CA HIS A 170 -13.68 -13.62 -8.50
C HIS A 170 -14.19 -14.70 -7.53
N ASN A 171 -13.34 -15.22 -6.65
CA ASN A 171 -13.72 -16.12 -5.58
C ASN A 171 -14.09 -15.30 -4.31
N PRO A 172 -15.37 -15.23 -3.92
CA PRO A 172 -15.79 -14.41 -2.77
C PRO A 172 -15.18 -14.86 -1.44
N LYS A 173 -14.70 -16.10 -1.33
CA LYS A 173 -14.00 -16.57 -0.13
C LYS A 173 -12.71 -15.76 0.11
N VAL A 174 -12.02 -15.33 -0.95
CA VAL A 174 -10.81 -14.49 -0.83
C VAL A 174 -11.15 -13.17 -0.15
N PHE A 175 -12.17 -12.47 -0.62
CA PHE A 175 -12.62 -11.22 0.01
C PHE A 175 -13.00 -11.43 1.48
N ASN A 176 -13.79 -12.46 1.79
CA ASN A 176 -14.25 -12.72 3.15
C ASN A 176 -13.07 -13.01 4.11
N GLU A 177 -12.10 -13.77 3.68
CA GLU A 177 -10.92 -14.08 4.50
C GLU A 177 -10.03 -12.83 4.69
N MET A 178 -9.83 -12.03 3.64
CA MET A 178 -9.04 -10.79 3.74
C MET A 178 -9.71 -9.77 4.67
N ILE A 179 -11.04 -9.63 4.63
CA ILE A 179 -11.79 -8.84 5.61
C ILE A 179 -11.58 -9.38 7.03
N GLY A 180 -11.65 -10.70 7.21
CA GLY A 180 -11.39 -11.33 8.51
C GLY A 180 -10.00 -10.99 9.06
N ASN A 181 -8.98 -10.92 8.21
CA ASN A 181 -7.63 -10.52 8.58
C ASN A 181 -7.57 -9.05 9.04
N ILE A 182 -8.22 -8.15 8.30
CA ILE A 182 -8.30 -6.73 8.66
C ILE A 182 -9.03 -6.52 9.99
N LEU A 183 -10.17 -7.21 10.19
CA LEU A 183 -10.93 -7.12 11.43
C LEU A 183 -10.15 -7.70 12.63
N TYR A 184 -9.36 -8.75 12.42
CA TYR A 184 -8.45 -9.28 13.44
C TYR A 184 -7.43 -8.22 13.88
N LEU A 185 -6.76 -7.56 12.96
CA LEU A 185 -5.79 -6.50 13.26
C LEU A 185 -6.47 -5.27 13.89
N ALA A 186 -7.67 -4.91 13.43
CA ALA A 186 -8.46 -3.84 14.06
C ALA A 186 -8.79 -4.16 15.53
N ASN A 187 -9.12 -5.43 15.82
CA ASN A 187 -9.36 -5.89 17.21
C ASN A 187 -8.09 -5.84 18.07
N MET A 188 -6.91 -5.98 17.49
CA MET A 188 -5.63 -5.76 18.18
C MET A 188 -5.33 -4.27 18.46
N GLY A 189 -6.15 -3.35 17.93
CA GLY A 189 -6.06 -1.92 18.20
C GLY A 189 -5.42 -1.10 17.09
N VAL A 190 -5.25 -1.65 15.89
CA VAL A 190 -4.81 -0.89 14.70
C VAL A 190 -5.93 0.06 14.27
N GLU A 191 -5.60 1.32 14.03
CA GLU A 191 -6.58 2.38 13.75
C GLU A 191 -6.58 2.84 12.29
N VAL A 192 -5.49 2.63 11.56
CA VAL A 192 -5.39 2.95 10.13
C VAL A 192 -4.84 1.75 9.36
N PHE A 193 -5.51 1.36 8.30
CA PHE A 193 -5.00 0.38 7.36
C PHE A 193 -4.56 1.06 6.07
N ARG A 194 -3.28 0.94 5.76
CA ARG A 194 -2.76 1.30 4.44
C ARG A 194 -2.94 0.08 3.54
N ILE A 195 -3.87 0.19 2.61
CA ILE A 195 -4.11 -0.88 1.63
C ILE A 195 -3.08 -0.73 0.52
N ASP A 196 -2.26 -1.75 0.40
CA ASP A 196 -1.19 -1.84 -0.59
C ASP A 196 -1.75 -2.09 -1.99
N ALA A 197 -1.13 -1.47 -2.99
CA ALA A 197 -1.36 -1.72 -4.42
C ALA A 197 -2.85 -1.77 -4.82
N VAL A 198 -3.69 -0.87 -4.28
CA VAL A 198 -5.15 -0.88 -4.48
C VAL A 198 -5.56 -1.01 -5.94
N PRO A 199 -4.95 -0.30 -6.91
CA PRO A 199 -5.36 -0.36 -8.32
C PRO A 199 -5.29 -1.75 -8.95
N TYR A 200 -4.54 -2.67 -8.36
CA TYR A 200 -4.22 -3.99 -8.94
C TYR A 200 -5.12 -5.13 -8.42
N ILE A 201 -5.99 -4.89 -7.44
CA ILE A 201 -6.72 -5.96 -6.72
C ILE A 201 -7.58 -6.82 -7.65
N TRP A 202 -8.16 -6.28 -8.73
CA TRP A 202 -9.00 -7.02 -9.67
C TRP A 202 -8.29 -7.30 -10.98
N LYS A 203 -8.47 -8.52 -11.50
CA LYS A 203 -7.90 -8.98 -12.77
C LYS A 203 -9.01 -9.33 -13.75
N GLU A 204 -8.91 -8.80 -14.98
CA GLU A 204 -9.87 -9.05 -16.05
C GLU A 204 -9.14 -9.23 -17.38
N LEU A 205 -9.40 -10.34 -18.06
CA LEU A 205 -8.77 -10.65 -19.33
C LEU A 205 -9.12 -9.57 -20.39
N GLY A 206 -8.11 -9.17 -21.17
CA GLY A 206 -8.27 -8.15 -22.21
C GLY A 206 -8.21 -6.70 -21.69
N THR A 207 -7.96 -6.51 -20.40
CA THR A 207 -7.73 -5.20 -19.80
C THR A 207 -6.26 -5.04 -19.35
N ASN A 208 -5.90 -3.84 -18.87
CA ASN A 208 -4.59 -3.62 -18.27
C ASN A 208 -4.50 -4.07 -16.80
N CYS A 209 -5.57 -4.65 -16.23
CA CYS A 209 -5.67 -5.09 -14.83
C CYS A 209 -5.34 -4.00 -13.80
N ARG A 210 -5.63 -2.75 -14.12
CA ARG A 210 -5.45 -1.58 -13.23
C ARG A 210 -6.69 -0.71 -13.24
N ASN A 211 -7.07 -0.16 -12.08
CA ASN A 211 -8.19 0.79 -11.94
C ASN A 211 -9.53 0.29 -12.46
N LEU A 212 -9.76 -1.00 -12.43
CA LEU A 212 -11.02 -1.54 -12.92
C LEU A 212 -12.18 -1.20 -11.99
N PRO A 213 -13.42 -1.07 -12.50
CA PRO A 213 -14.60 -0.71 -11.68
C PRO A 213 -14.80 -1.63 -10.46
N GLN A 214 -14.40 -2.88 -10.57
CA GLN A 214 -14.50 -3.87 -9.49
C GLN A 214 -13.56 -3.56 -8.32
N VAL A 215 -12.42 -2.91 -8.57
CA VAL A 215 -11.52 -2.43 -7.50
C VAL A 215 -12.27 -1.45 -6.59
N HIS A 216 -12.98 -0.51 -7.19
CA HIS A 216 -13.79 0.47 -6.46
C HIS A 216 -14.90 -0.19 -5.65
N LEU A 217 -15.57 -1.22 -6.20
CA LEU A 217 -16.58 -1.99 -5.45
C LEU A 217 -15.98 -2.70 -4.24
N ILE A 218 -14.80 -3.31 -4.38
CA ILE A 218 -14.09 -3.98 -3.27
C ILE A 218 -13.75 -2.96 -2.18
N VAL A 219 -13.21 -1.80 -2.54
CA VAL A 219 -12.86 -0.74 -1.57
C VAL A 219 -14.11 -0.20 -0.87
N ARG A 220 -15.22 0.01 -1.58
CA ARG A 220 -16.51 0.42 -0.99
C ARG A 220 -17.05 -0.62 -0.02
N MET A 221 -17.06 -1.90 -0.38
CA MET A 221 -17.48 -2.98 0.51
C MET A 221 -16.60 -3.02 1.76
N LEU A 222 -15.29 -2.92 1.62
CA LEU A 222 -14.36 -2.84 2.74
C LEU A 222 -14.68 -1.63 3.63
N ARG A 223 -14.86 -0.45 3.04
CA ARG A 223 -15.23 0.76 3.76
C ARG A 223 -16.53 0.60 4.55
N MET A 224 -17.57 0.09 3.92
CA MET A 224 -18.89 -0.13 4.56
C MET A 224 -18.79 -1.09 5.75
N ILE A 225 -18.07 -2.21 5.60
CA ILE A 225 -17.88 -3.19 6.66
C ILE A 225 -17.17 -2.57 7.86
N LEU A 226 -16.09 -1.81 7.61
CA LEU A 226 -15.34 -1.16 8.68
C LEU A 226 -16.17 -0.09 9.37
N GLU A 227 -16.94 0.71 8.66
CA GLU A 227 -17.85 1.70 9.29
C GLU A 227 -18.94 1.06 10.16
N MET A 228 -19.40 -0.13 9.80
CA MET A 228 -20.41 -0.86 10.57
C MET A 228 -19.82 -1.54 11.83
N ILE A 229 -18.63 -2.09 11.75
CA ILE A 229 -18.04 -2.95 12.79
C ILE A 229 -17.05 -2.19 13.67
N CYS A 230 -16.20 -1.36 13.07
CA CYS A 230 -15.14 -0.60 13.73
C CYS A 230 -15.03 0.83 13.17
N PRO A 231 -16.03 1.70 13.44
CA PRO A 231 -16.18 3.01 12.80
C PRO A 231 -15.05 4.01 13.09
N ALA A 232 -14.18 3.71 14.04
CA ALA A 232 -12.98 4.51 14.32
C ALA A 232 -11.79 4.16 13.39
N VAL A 233 -11.87 3.07 12.65
CA VAL A 233 -10.82 2.62 11.73
C VAL A 233 -10.87 3.40 10.42
N ILE A 234 -9.69 3.75 9.92
CA ILE A 234 -9.50 4.57 8.73
C ILE A 234 -8.82 3.75 7.63
N LEU A 235 -9.32 3.88 6.40
CA LEU A 235 -8.67 3.35 5.20
C LEU A 235 -7.79 4.41 4.55
N LYS A 236 -6.53 4.05 4.32
CA LYS A 236 -5.57 4.80 3.53
C LYS A 236 -5.17 3.96 2.32
N GLY A 237 -5.55 4.38 1.13
CA GLY A 237 -5.20 3.67 -0.10
C GLY A 237 -3.80 4.06 -0.59
N GLU A 238 -3.02 3.08 -1.02
CA GLU A 238 -1.89 3.34 -1.88
C GLU A 238 -2.34 3.29 -3.32
N VAL A 239 -2.32 4.46 -3.94
CA VAL A 239 -2.73 4.65 -5.33
C VAL A 239 -1.68 5.56 -5.98
N VAL A 240 -0.82 4.96 -6.80
CA VAL A 240 0.20 5.71 -7.55
C VAL A 240 -0.26 5.83 -9.00
N MET A 241 -0.87 6.98 -9.29
CA MET A 241 -1.52 7.26 -10.56
C MET A 241 -1.34 8.71 -10.96
N GLU A 242 -1.75 9.05 -12.18
CA GLU A 242 -1.82 10.45 -12.59
C GLU A 242 -2.68 11.27 -11.63
N PRO A 243 -2.31 12.53 -11.35
CA PRO A 243 -3.00 13.38 -10.36
C PRO A 243 -4.52 13.44 -10.50
N LYS A 244 -5.02 13.45 -11.75
CA LYS A 244 -6.45 13.51 -12.07
C LYS A 244 -7.23 12.23 -11.73
N GLU A 245 -6.54 11.09 -11.61
CA GLU A 245 -7.14 9.79 -11.32
C GLU A 245 -7.22 9.49 -9.83
N LEU A 246 -6.38 10.13 -9.01
CA LEU A 246 -6.32 9.92 -7.57
C LEU A 246 -7.66 10.20 -6.85
N PRO A 247 -8.38 11.33 -7.12
CA PRO A 247 -9.60 11.65 -6.37
C PRO A 247 -10.73 10.62 -6.50
N VAL A 248 -10.71 9.79 -7.55
CA VAL A 248 -11.73 8.74 -7.75
C VAL A 248 -11.72 7.73 -6.60
N TYR A 249 -10.55 7.44 -6.02
CA TYR A 249 -10.39 6.51 -4.89
C TYR A 249 -10.87 7.04 -3.53
N PHE A 250 -11.32 8.28 -3.45
CA PHE A 250 -12.10 8.76 -2.33
C PHE A 250 -13.58 8.40 -2.44
N GLY A 251 -14.04 8.04 -3.65
CA GLY A 251 -15.45 7.83 -3.95
C GLY A 251 -16.25 9.12 -3.91
N THR A 252 -17.53 9.00 -3.59
CA THR A 252 -18.47 10.10 -3.45
C THR A 252 -19.05 10.16 -2.04
N GLU A 253 -19.87 11.18 -1.72
CA GLU A 253 -20.57 11.22 -0.42
C GLU A 253 -21.55 10.06 -0.23
N SER A 254 -22.18 9.55 -1.31
CA SER A 254 -23.11 8.41 -1.28
C SER A 254 -22.39 7.05 -1.41
N GLU A 255 -21.22 7.03 -1.99
CA GLU A 255 -20.43 5.82 -2.24
C GLU A 255 -18.97 6.05 -1.81
N PRO A 256 -18.71 6.17 -0.51
CA PRO A 256 -17.37 6.48 0.00
C PRO A 256 -16.40 5.30 -0.17
N GLU A 257 -15.15 5.62 -0.50
CA GLU A 257 -14.05 4.68 -0.63
C GLU A 257 -12.97 4.97 0.44
N CYS A 258 -11.74 5.31 0.04
CA CYS A 258 -10.70 5.61 1.01
C CYS A 258 -10.96 6.91 1.78
N HIS A 259 -10.57 6.96 3.04
CA HIS A 259 -10.55 8.19 3.84
C HIS A 259 -9.33 9.04 3.50
N MET A 260 -8.21 8.36 3.23
CA MET A 260 -6.93 8.98 2.96
C MET A 260 -6.28 8.35 1.73
N LEU A 261 -5.56 9.17 0.98
CA LEU A 261 -4.64 8.74 -0.07
C LEU A 261 -3.30 9.45 0.11
N TYR A 262 -2.24 8.88 -0.44
CA TYR A 262 -0.96 9.57 -0.47
C TYR A 262 -0.98 10.75 -1.44
N GLY A 263 -0.46 11.89 -1.00
CA GLY A 263 -0.21 13.06 -1.83
C GLY A 263 1.07 12.90 -2.67
N VAL A 264 1.17 11.82 -3.46
CA VAL A 264 2.37 11.48 -4.24
C VAL A 264 2.76 12.62 -5.16
N SER A 265 1.79 13.16 -5.91
CA SER A 265 2.03 14.30 -6.80
C SER A 265 2.46 15.55 -6.05
N SER A 266 1.92 15.80 -4.86
CA SER A 266 2.37 16.91 -4.00
C SER A 266 3.82 16.72 -3.56
N MET A 267 4.19 15.50 -3.16
CA MET A 267 5.56 15.16 -2.73
C MET A 267 6.56 15.42 -3.85
N VAL A 268 6.33 14.86 -5.03
CA VAL A 268 7.27 15.01 -6.16
C VAL A 268 7.36 16.46 -6.64
N ASN A 269 6.24 17.20 -6.67
CA ASN A 269 6.23 18.60 -7.08
C ASN A 269 6.86 19.54 -6.04
N LEU A 270 6.85 19.21 -4.75
CA LEU A 270 7.62 19.92 -3.74
C LEU A 270 9.13 19.80 -3.99
N TRP A 271 9.61 18.58 -4.25
CA TRP A 271 11.02 18.36 -4.59
C TRP A 271 11.41 19.00 -5.91
N ALA A 272 10.56 18.90 -6.94
CA ALA A 272 10.78 19.59 -8.21
C ALA A 272 10.88 21.11 -8.03
N ALA A 273 9.97 21.72 -7.27
CA ALA A 273 9.98 23.16 -7.00
C ALA A 273 11.26 23.61 -6.28
N LEU A 274 11.76 22.82 -5.32
CA LEU A 274 13.03 23.09 -4.65
C LEU A 274 14.23 22.97 -5.60
N ALA A 275 14.26 21.93 -6.43
CA ALA A 275 15.38 21.68 -7.34
C ALA A 275 15.45 22.69 -8.50
N THR A 276 14.30 23.00 -9.10
CA THR A 276 14.22 23.90 -10.27
C THR A 276 14.03 25.36 -9.90
N ARG A 277 13.64 25.68 -8.66
CA ARG A 277 13.17 27.01 -8.21
C ARG A 277 11.95 27.51 -9.00
N ASP A 278 11.14 26.57 -9.53
CA ASP A 278 9.93 26.82 -10.28
C ASP A 278 8.75 26.16 -9.59
N THR A 279 7.70 26.94 -9.26
CA THR A 279 6.53 26.47 -8.51
C THR A 279 5.30 26.24 -9.40
N ARG A 280 5.41 26.37 -10.73
CA ARG A 280 4.26 26.25 -11.64
C ARG A 280 3.59 24.87 -11.56
N MET A 281 4.39 23.78 -11.51
CA MET A 281 3.87 22.42 -11.34
C MET A 281 3.19 22.23 -9.98
N LEU A 282 3.82 22.71 -8.91
CA LEU A 282 3.24 22.63 -7.57
C LEU A 282 1.91 23.40 -7.49
N LYS A 283 1.83 24.58 -8.11
CA LYS A 283 0.59 25.36 -8.16
C LYS A 283 -0.50 24.61 -8.94
N HIS A 284 -0.17 24.06 -10.11
CA HIS A 284 -1.10 23.24 -10.89
C HIS A 284 -1.64 22.07 -10.06
N GLN A 285 -0.76 21.35 -9.36
CA GLN A 285 -1.16 20.26 -8.49
C GLN A 285 -2.10 20.71 -7.37
N MET A 286 -1.83 21.85 -6.76
CA MET A 286 -2.72 22.42 -5.72
C MET A 286 -4.13 22.71 -6.29
N ASP A 287 -4.24 23.18 -7.51
CA ASP A 287 -5.54 23.43 -8.16
C ASP A 287 -6.32 22.12 -8.39
N VAL A 288 -5.64 21.01 -8.72
CA VAL A 288 -6.27 19.69 -8.89
C VAL A 288 -6.85 19.13 -7.59
N ILE A 289 -6.20 19.38 -6.45
CA ILE A 289 -6.62 18.80 -5.15
C ILE A 289 -7.66 19.63 -4.38
N HIS A 290 -8.12 20.75 -4.91
CA HIS A 290 -9.03 21.65 -4.18
C HIS A 290 -10.47 21.13 -4.01
N SER A 291 -10.89 20.09 -4.71
CA SER A 291 -12.26 19.57 -4.71
C SER A 291 -12.39 18.16 -4.14
N LEU A 292 -11.89 17.94 -2.92
CA LEU A 292 -12.04 16.64 -2.26
C LEU A 292 -13.44 16.46 -1.65
N PRO A 293 -13.97 15.22 -1.63
CA PRO A 293 -15.17 14.92 -0.87
C PRO A 293 -14.99 15.23 0.62
N LYS A 294 -16.09 15.49 1.31
CA LYS A 294 -16.07 15.70 2.77
C LYS A 294 -15.41 14.53 3.47
N ASN A 295 -14.55 14.85 4.46
CA ASN A 295 -13.88 13.87 5.30
C ASN A 295 -12.81 13.03 4.55
N CYS A 296 -12.38 13.44 3.37
CA CYS A 296 -11.29 12.84 2.63
C CYS A 296 -10.06 13.76 2.66
N TYR A 297 -8.87 13.17 2.76
CA TYR A 297 -7.62 13.91 2.91
C TYR A 297 -6.48 13.25 2.16
N PHE A 298 -5.62 14.06 1.56
CA PHE A 298 -4.28 13.61 1.17
C PHE A 298 -3.35 13.61 2.38
N VAL A 299 -2.62 12.51 2.53
CA VAL A 299 -1.46 12.44 3.41
C VAL A 299 -0.29 13.05 2.68
N ASN A 300 0.04 14.29 2.99
CA ASN A 300 1.22 14.95 2.44
C ASN A 300 2.47 14.45 3.15
N TYR A 301 3.49 14.14 2.41
CA TYR A 301 4.75 13.61 2.91
C TYR A 301 5.92 14.12 2.06
N LEU A 302 7.12 14.04 2.60
CA LEU A 302 8.33 14.46 1.90
C LEU A 302 9.08 13.29 1.29
N ARG A 303 8.97 12.12 1.90
CA ARG A 303 9.61 10.88 1.47
C ARG A 303 8.91 9.67 2.12
N CYS A 304 8.88 8.53 1.43
CA CYS A 304 8.58 7.21 1.99
C CYS A 304 9.59 6.19 1.44
N HIS A 305 9.34 4.90 1.59
CA HIS A 305 10.18 3.83 1.07
C HIS A 305 10.16 3.74 -0.47
N ASP A 306 9.11 4.27 -1.11
CA ASP A 306 8.93 4.26 -2.55
C ASP A 306 9.79 5.28 -3.29
N ASP A 307 9.85 5.17 -4.62
CA ASP A 307 10.58 6.09 -5.48
C ASP A 307 9.96 7.50 -5.48
N ILE A 308 10.81 8.51 -5.51
CA ILE A 308 10.40 9.93 -5.56
C ILE A 308 9.77 10.30 -6.91
N GLY A 309 10.14 9.61 -7.99
CA GLY A 309 9.73 9.97 -9.35
C GLY A 309 8.29 9.61 -9.71
N TRP A 310 7.55 8.93 -8.83
CA TRP A 310 6.19 8.50 -9.12
C TRP A 310 5.17 9.64 -8.94
N GLY A 311 4.13 9.63 -9.78
CA GLY A 311 3.00 10.56 -9.65
C GLY A 311 3.21 11.95 -10.28
N LEU A 312 4.14 12.11 -11.21
CA LEU A 312 4.27 13.32 -12.03
C LEU A 312 3.19 13.36 -13.11
N ASP A 313 2.70 14.59 -13.40
CA ASP A 313 1.88 14.87 -14.57
C ASP A 313 2.82 15.19 -15.76
N GLU A 314 3.20 14.16 -16.51
CA GLU A 314 4.13 14.31 -17.64
C GLU A 314 3.57 15.19 -18.77
N GLU A 315 2.25 15.22 -18.94
CA GLU A 315 1.61 16.06 -19.94
C GLU A 315 1.76 17.54 -19.58
N GLN A 316 1.53 17.87 -18.31
CA GLN A 316 1.68 19.23 -17.82
C GLN A 316 3.14 19.67 -17.76
N GLU A 317 4.05 18.77 -17.42
CA GLU A 317 5.49 19.00 -17.45
C GLU A 317 5.95 19.43 -18.84
N LYS A 318 5.53 18.71 -19.88
CA LYS A 318 5.81 19.05 -21.30
C LYS A 318 5.20 20.39 -21.68
N LYS A 319 3.96 20.69 -21.29
CA LYS A 319 3.29 21.97 -21.58
C LYS A 319 3.99 23.17 -20.94
N LEU A 320 4.63 22.98 -19.78
CA LEU A 320 5.36 24.03 -19.09
C LEU A 320 6.82 24.15 -19.51
N GLU A 321 7.28 23.33 -20.46
CA GLU A 321 8.68 23.26 -20.91
C GLU A 321 9.67 23.08 -19.76
N ILE A 322 9.31 22.25 -18.77
CA ILE A 322 10.15 21.97 -17.60
C ILE A 322 10.97 20.71 -17.88
N ASP A 323 11.98 20.82 -18.74
CA ASP A 323 12.87 19.71 -19.11
C ASP A 323 13.71 19.13 -17.96
N TYR A 324 13.66 19.71 -16.78
CA TYR A 324 14.63 19.49 -15.71
C TYR A 324 14.24 18.41 -14.69
N ILE A 325 12.99 17.96 -14.67
CA ILE A 325 12.54 17.04 -13.62
C ILE A 325 13.12 15.63 -13.83
N ILE A 326 13.34 15.21 -15.06
CA ILE A 326 13.93 13.89 -15.36
C ILE A 326 15.38 13.80 -14.87
N SER A 327 16.20 14.84 -15.06
CA SER A 327 17.58 14.86 -14.57
C SER A 327 17.68 15.06 -13.05
N SER A 328 16.69 15.72 -12.43
CA SER A 328 16.64 15.88 -10.97
C SER A 328 16.17 14.61 -10.27
N ARG A 329 15.43 13.70 -10.93
CA ARG A 329 15.08 12.38 -10.40
C ARG A 329 16.33 11.60 -9.99
N GLU A 330 17.36 11.55 -10.81
CA GLU A 330 18.63 10.87 -10.48
C GLU A 330 19.40 11.56 -9.37
N HIS A 331 19.45 12.88 -9.34
CA HIS A 331 20.16 13.64 -8.30
C HIS A 331 19.46 13.57 -6.95
N ILE A 332 18.13 13.62 -6.93
CA ILE A 332 17.33 13.51 -5.70
C ILE A 332 17.37 12.09 -5.16
N ARG A 333 17.34 11.08 -6.04
CA ARG A 333 17.47 9.66 -5.67
C ARG A 333 18.78 9.37 -4.94
N THR A 334 19.87 10.02 -5.35
CA THR A 334 21.20 9.83 -4.76
C THR A 334 21.40 10.59 -3.45
N ALA A 335 20.71 11.72 -3.26
CA ALA A 335 20.90 12.61 -2.10
C ALA A 335 20.07 12.23 -0.87
N LEU A 336 19.05 11.37 -1.00
CA LEU A 336 18.03 11.15 0.04
C LEU A 336 17.86 9.68 0.45
N LEU A 337 18.95 8.95 0.63
CA LEU A 337 18.96 7.71 1.40
C LEU A 337 18.70 8.04 2.89
N VAL A 338 17.45 8.39 3.22
CA VAL A 338 17.01 8.61 4.60
C VAL A 338 16.11 7.45 4.99
N GLU A 339 16.50 6.72 6.02
CA GLU A 339 15.82 5.51 6.52
C GLU A 339 14.50 5.79 7.25
N SER A 340 14.14 7.05 7.47
CA SER A 340 12.88 7.46 8.09
C SER A 340 12.29 8.69 7.40
N CYS A 341 10.96 8.75 7.30
CA CYS A 341 10.26 9.83 6.62
C CYS A 341 9.23 10.49 7.53
N ILE A 342 9.19 11.81 7.51
CA ILE A 342 8.18 12.59 8.22
C ILE A 342 6.96 12.75 7.31
N ILE A 343 5.79 12.30 7.78
CA ILE A 343 4.51 12.46 7.12
C ILE A 343 3.74 13.56 7.84
N THR A 344 3.35 14.61 7.12
CA THR A 344 2.46 15.65 7.63
C THR A 344 1.10 15.48 6.99
N ILE A 345 0.05 15.31 7.80
CA ILE A 345 -1.34 15.20 7.35
C ILE A 345 -1.98 16.59 7.50
N ARG A 346 -2.47 17.15 6.40
CA ARG A 346 -3.24 18.41 6.38
C ARG A 346 -4.48 18.26 5.54
#